data_00b6cb07cd4c6b15a229a2a265d18b1c
#
_entry.id   00b6cb07cd4c6b15a229a2a265d18b1c
#
_cell.length_a   1.000
_cell.length_b   1.000
_cell.length_c   1.000
_cell.angle_alpha   90.00
_cell.angle_beta   90.00
_cell.angle_gamma   90.00
#
_symmetry.space_group_name_H-M   'P 1'
#
loop_
_entity.id
_entity.type
_entity.pdbx_description
1 polymer ?
#
loop_
_entity_poly.entity_id
_entity_poly.type
_entity_poly.pdbx_seq_one_letter_code
_entity_poly.pdbx_strand_id
1 'polypeptide(L)'
;MKNNSCYSYFSGGPVVSVELTKEINEALNEALDEGTPVTCASIDTDGFPTMAFYGSTHVHDAKTLAIWVRDPSAGFLQRIVKDNHLALLYRNSKRKLTYLFKGTASILEPGEESLRVYKESHPGEQERDPDMSGRAVLIKVLNVSSYGKVIMEED
;
A
#
# COMPACT_ATOMS: atom_id res chain seq x y z
N MET A 1 -0.09 11.90 45.21
CA MET A 1 0.58 10.61 45.27
C MET A 1 0.07 9.70 44.17
N LYS A 2 0.97 9.35 43.23
CA LYS A 2 1.07 8.17 42.38
C LYS A 2 -0.12 7.86 41.45
N ASN A 3 -0.18 8.36 40.22
CA ASN A 3 0.55 7.84 39.05
C ASN A 3 0.84 6.35 39.04
N ASN A 4 0.20 5.65 38.11
CA ASN A 4 0.84 4.64 37.27
C ASN A 4 -0.15 4.27 36.17
N SER A 5 -0.07 4.89 35.00
CA SER A 5 0.65 4.34 33.85
C SER A 5 0.48 2.83 33.66
N CYS A 6 -0.59 2.46 32.95
CA CYS A 6 -0.68 1.18 32.26
C CYS A 6 -0.37 1.37 30.78
N TYR A 7 0.88 1.68 30.47
CA TYR A 7 1.44 1.35 29.16
C TYR A 7 2.03 -0.04 29.29
N SER A 8 1.24 -1.04 28.93
CA SER A 8 1.80 -2.38 28.69
C SER A 8 2.78 -2.26 27.51
N TYR A 9 4.05 -2.43 27.82
CA TYR A 9 5.11 -2.59 26.84
C TYR A 9 4.83 -3.87 26.04
N PHE A 10 4.27 -3.72 24.85
CA PHE A 10 4.47 -4.75 23.83
C PHE A 10 5.95 -4.72 23.49
N SER A 11 6.68 -5.72 23.97
CA SER A 11 8.04 -6.01 23.54
C SER A 11 7.98 -6.29 22.03
N GLY A 12 8.29 -5.29 21.21
CA GLY A 12 8.42 -5.47 19.77
C GLY A 12 9.55 -6.46 19.52
N GLY A 13 9.30 -7.46 18.69
CA GLY A 13 10.36 -8.29 18.15
C GLY A 13 11.40 -7.45 17.38
N PRO A 14 12.54 -8.06 16.99
CA PRO A 14 13.55 -7.36 16.21
C PRO A 14 12.95 -6.85 14.89
N VAL A 15 13.40 -5.66 14.43
CA VAL A 15 13.14 -5.16 13.09
C VAL A 15 13.90 -6.06 12.11
N VAL A 16 13.23 -6.51 11.07
CA VAL A 16 13.78 -7.38 10.03
C VAL A 16 13.76 -6.67 8.67
N SER A 17 14.52 -7.17 7.70
CA SER A 17 14.46 -6.69 6.32
C SER A 17 13.04 -6.82 5.75
N VAL A 18 12.68 -5.95 4.82
CA VAL A 18 11.35 -5.99 4.20
C VAL A 18 11.16 -7.33 3.47
N GLU A 19 10.15 -8.06 3.92
CA GLU A 19 9.63 -9.26 3.28
C GLU A 19 8.12 -9.33 3.52
N LEU A 20 7.34 -9.03 2.48
CA LEU A 20 5.88 -9.03 2.55
C LEU A 20 5.37 -10.44 2.75
N THR A 21 4.99 -10.75 3.99
CA THR A 21 4.62 -12.09 4.44
C THR A 21 3.34 -12.59 3.79
N LYS A 22 3.10 -13.90 3.91
CA LYS A 22 1.83 -14.51 3.49
C LYS A 22 0.63 -13.84 4.18
N GLU A 23 0.72 -13.51 5.46
CA GLU A 23 -0.34 -12.81 6.20
C GLU A 23 -0.66 -11.44 5.60
N ILE A 24 0.37 -10.65 5.25
CA ILE A 24 0.20 -9.35 4.59
C ILE A 24 -0.45 -9.54 3.22
N ASN A 25 0.00 -10.53 2.44
CA ASN A 25 -0.55 -10.84 1.13
C ASN A 25 -2.04 -11.18 1.20
N GLU A 26 -2.42 -12.10 2.08
CA GLU A 26 -3.82 -12.48 2.30
C GLU A 26 -4.66 -11.29 2.75
N ALA A 27 -4.15 -10.49 3.70
CA ALA A 27 -4.85 -9.31 4.20
C ALA A 27 -5.14 -8.28 3.11
N LEU A 28 -4.16 -7.98 2.24
CA LEU A 28 -4.33 -7.02 1.15
C LEU A 28 -5.21 -7.56 0.03
N ASN A 29 -5.10 -8.84 -0.33
CA ASN A 29 -5.92 -9.45 -1.37
C ASN A 29 -7.41 -9.51 -1.00
N GLU A 30 -7.73 -9.66 0.28
CA GLU A 30 -9.10 -9.72 0.78
C GLU A 30 -9.65 -8.35 1.22
N ALA A 31 -8.80 -7.32 1.22
CA ALA A 31 -9.14 -6.00 1.77
C ALA A 31 -10.39 -5.37 1.13
N LEU A 32 -10.53 -5.47 -0.19
CA LEU A 32 -11.68 -4.88 -0.89
C LEU A 32 -12.97 -5.63 -0.57
N ASP A 33 -12.96 -6.96 -0.57
CA ASP A 33 -14.12 -7.80 -0.25
C ASP A 33 -14.57 -7.62 1.21
N GLU A 34 -13.63 -7.40 2.12
CA GLU A 34 -13.90 -7.16 3.53
C GLU A 34 -14.31 -5.70 3.85
N GLY A 35 -14.36 -4.83 2.85
CA GLY A 35 -14.71 -3.41 3.03
C GLY A 35 -13.62 -2.60 3.74
N THR A 36 -12.37 -3.05 3.66
CA THR A 36 -11.20 -2.40 4.27
C THR A 36 -10.14 -2.06 3.23
N PRO A 37 -10.50 -1.35 2.13
CA PRO A 37 -9.56 -1.04 1.06
C PRO A 37 -8.37 -0.23 1.57
N VAL A 38 -7.22 -0.42 0.93
CA VAL A 38 -5.99 0.30 1.27
C VAL A 38 -6.13 1.78 0.93
N THR A 39 -5.75 2.63 1.86
CA THR A 39 -5.62 4.09 1.65
C THR A 39 -4.18 4.41 1.29
N CYS A 40 -3.98 5.19 0.25
CA CYS A 40 -2.66 5.66 -0.16
C CYS A 40 -2.57 7.18 -0.06
N ALA A 41 -1.50 7.67 0.55
CA ALA A 41 -1.15 9.08 0.62
C ALA A 41 0.02 9.40 -0.31
N SER A 42 -0.10 10.51 -1.03
CA SER A 42 0.94 11.12 -1.87
C SER A 42 1.01 12.62 -1.61
N ILE A 43 2.09 13.28 -2.01
CA ILE A 43 2.29 14.72 -1.76
C ILE A 43 1.90 15.51 -3.00
N ASP A 44 1.05 16.53 -2.82
CA ASP A 44 0.68 17.43 -3.91
C ASP A 44 1.72 18.51 -4.17
N THR A 45 1.46 19.37 -5.16
CA THR A 45 2.38 20.44 -5.54
C THR A 45 2.57 21.52 -4.48
N ASP A 46 1.60 21.63 -3.56
CA ASP A 46 1.60 22.61 -2.47
C ASP A 46 2.17 22.02 -1.17
N GLY A 47 2.60 20.76 -1.21
CA GLY A 47 3.18 20.05 -0.07
C GLY A 47 2.15 19.39 0.86
N PHE A 48 0.87 19.35 0.48
CA PHE A 48 -0.16 18.68 1.27
C PHE A 48 -0.23 17.18 0.97
N PRO A 49 -0.36 16.34 2.02
CA PRO A 49 -0.70 14.93 1.82
C PRO A 49 -2.10 14.81 1.24
N THR A 50 -2.20 14.16 0.11
CA THR A 50 -3.48 13.85 -0.54
C THR A 50 -3.72 12.35 -0.45
N MET A 51 -4.88 11.94 0.03
CA MET A 51 -5.22 10.54 0.29
C MET A 51 -6.41 10.08 -0.54
N ALA A 52 -6.35 8.83 -1.00
CA ALA A 52 -7.46 8.15 -1.65
C ALA A 52 -7.42 6.64 -1.36
N PHE A 53 -8.56 5.98 -1.55
CA PHE A 53 -8.64 4.52 -1.51
C PHE A 53 -8.22 3.92 -2.85
N TYR A 54 -7.45 2.83 -2.78
CA TYR A 54 -7.03 2.06 -3.96
C TYR A 54 -7.35 0.58 -3.74
N GLY A 55 -8.53 0.17 -4.21
CA GLY A 55 -9.02 -1.20 -4.08
C GLY A 55 -8.19 -2.23 -4.85
N SER A 56 -7.41 -1.78 -5.83
CA SER A 56 -6.52 -2.62 -6.63
C SER A 56 -5.17 -2.94 -5.96
N THR A 57 -4.91 -2.38 -4.76
CA THR A 57 -3.64 -2.60 -4.07
C THR A 57 -3.44 -4.08 -3.73
N HIS A 58 -2.31 -4.64 -4.13
CA HIS A 58 -1.94 -6.04 -3.84
C HIS A 58 -0.43 -6.20 -3.70
N VAL A 59 -0.01 -7.35 -3.18
CA VAL A 59 1.42 -7.71 -3.12
C VAL A 59 1.85 -8.22 -4.49
N HIS A 60 2.85 -7.57 -5.07
CA HIS A 60 3.41 -7.93 -6.37
C HIS A 60 4.55 -8.93 -6.27
N ASP A 61 5.43 -8.71 -5.30
CA ASP A 61 6.51 -9.61 -4.90
C ASP A 61 6.87 -9.41 -3.42
N ALA A 62 7.93 -10.06 -2.96
CA ALA A 62 8.34 -10.04 -1.56
C ALA A 62 8.65 -8.63 -1.00
N LYS A 63 8.92 -7.64 -1.85
CA LYS A 63 9.32 -6.28 -1.45
C LYS A 63 8.49 -5.19 -2.11
N THR A 64 7.54 -5.55 -2.96
CA THR A 64 6.83 -4.62 -3.84
C THR A 64 5.32 -4.78 -3.73
N LEU A 65 4.64 -3.66 -3.51
CA LEU A 65 3.20 -3.55 -3.70
C LEU A 65 2.89 -3.04 -5.12
N ALA A 66 1.70 -3.33 -5.60
CA ALA A 66 1.22 -2.82 -6.88
C ALA A 66 -0.16 -2.19 -6.75
N ILE A 67 -0.42 -1.19 -7.58
CA ILE A 67 -1.72 -0.53 -7.73
C ILE A 67 -2.03 -0.41 -9.22
N TRP A 68 -3.26 -0.73 -9.61
CA TRP A 68 -3.80 -0.36 -10.91
C TRP A 68 -4.57 0.95 -10.79
N VAL A 69 -4.07 2.01 -11.43
CA VAL A 69 -4.69 3.34 -11.45
C VAL A 69 -5.56 3.43 -12.70
N ARG A 70 -6.87 3.31 -12.56
CA ARG A 70 -7.83 3.21 -13.67
C ARG A 70 -7.89 4.44 -14.56
N ASP A 71 -7.75 5.62 -13.98
CA ASP A 71 -7.74 6.87 -14.72
C ASP A 71 -6.30 7.33 -15.01
N PRO A 72 -5.82 7.22 -16.25
CA PRO A 72 -4.46 7.64 -16.60
C PRO A 72 -4.23 9.15 -16.49
N SER A 73 -5.29 9.96 -16.41
CA SER A 73 -5.22 11.39 -16.15
C SER A 73 -5.25 11.76 -14.67
N ALA A 74 -5.36 10.76 -13.79
CA ALA A 74 -5.47 10.98 -12.35
C ALA A 74 -4.31 11.82 -11.80
N GLY A 75 -4.63 12.79 -10.98
CA GLY A 75 -3.64 13.65 -10.31
C GLY A 75 -2.63 12.87 -9.47
N PHE A 76 -2.98 11.65 -9.03
CA PHE A 76 -2.07 10.74 -8.35
C PHE A 76 -0.82 10.42 -9.17
N LEU A 77 -0.98 10.09 -10.47
CA LEU A 77 0.15 9.81 -11.36
C LEU A 77 1.06 11.02 -11.52
N GLN A 78 0.48 12.22 -11.62
CA GLN A 78 1.25 13.47 -11.71
C GLN A 78 2.02 13.75 -10.41
N ARG A 79 1.42 13.48 -9.26
CA ARG A 79 2.08 13.68 -7.96
C ARG A 79 3.28 12.76 -7.79
N ILE A 80 3.15 11.47 -8.11
CA ILE A 80 4.26 10.51 -7.95
C ILE A 80 5.39 10.69 -8.97
N VAL A 81 5.15 11.34 -10.11
CA VAL A 81 6.23 11.78 -11.01
C VAL A 81 7.07 12.88 -10.36
N LYS A 82 6.43 13.76 -9.60
CA LYS A 82 7.12 14.88 -8.95
C LYS A 82 7.78 14.47 -7.63
N ASP A 83 7.05 13.70 -6.80
CA ASP A 83 7.53 13.13 -5.55
C ASP A 83 6.98 11.72 -5.43
N ASN A 84 7.83 10.75 -5.55
CA ASN A 84 7.46 9.34 -5.60
C ASN A 84 7.33 8.67 -4.22
N HIS A 85 7.48 9.41 -3.13
CA HIS A 85 7.27 8.88 -1.78
C HIS A 85 5.79 8.67 -1.50
N LEU A 86 5.45 7.49 -1.03
CA LEU A 86 4.09 7.11 -0.69
C LEU A 86 4.01 6.53 0.72
N ALA A 87 2.84 6.70 1.33
CA ALA A 87 2.44 5.96 2.52
C ALA A 87 1.11 5.25 2.24
N LEU A 88 1.03 3.96 2.51
CA LEU A 88 -0.17 3.16 2.34
C LEU A 88 -0.60 2.62 3.70
N LEU A 89 -1.87 2.81 4.03
CA LEU A 89 -2.45 2.34 5.28
C LEU A 89 -3.51 1.27 5.01
N TYR A 90 -3.30 0.11 5.61
CA TYR A 90 -4.31 -0.95 5.74
C TYR A 90 -4.72 -1.08 7.20
N ARG A 91 -6.00 -1.15 7.45
CA ARG A 91 -6.54 -1.48 8.76
C ARG A 91 -7.78 -2.37 8.66
N ASN A 92 -7.75 -3.47 9.37
CA ASN A 92 -8.90 -4.35 9.55
C ASN A 92 -9.10 -4.62 11.05
N SER A 93 -10.10 -4.00 11.65
CA SER A 93 -10.38 -4.12 13.08
C SER A 93 -10.88 -5.52 13.47
N LYS A 94 -11.57 -6.22 12.56
CA LYS A 94 -12.05 -7.58 12.80
C LYS A 94 -10.90 -8.58 12.88
N ARG A 95 -9.90 -8.42 12.01
CA ARG A 95 -8.69 -9.22 12.02
C ARG A 95 -7.65 -8.74 13.05
N LYS A 96 -7.86 -7.58 13.66
CA LYS A 96 -6.88 -6.90 14.54
C LYS A 96 -5.54 -6.67 13.85
N LEU A 97 -5.58 -6.29 12.56
CA LEU A 97 -4.40 -5.99 11.75
C LEU A 97 -4.36 -4.50 11.40
N THR A 98 -3.17 -3.94 11.47
CA THR A 98 -2.86 -2.59 10.99
C THR A 98 -1.46 -2.58 10.43
N TYR A 99 -1.32 -2.17 9.18
CA TYR A 99 -0.02 -2.01 8.52
C TYR A 99 0.07 -0.61 7.89
N LEU A 100 1.18 0.07 8.15
CA LEU A 100 1.59 1.27 7.43
C LEU A 100 2.84 0.93 6.62
N PHE A 101 2.71 0.98 5.31
CA PHE A 101 3.81 0.80 4.38
C PHE A 101 4.31 2.16 3.94
N LYS A 102 5.62 2.37 3.94
CA LYS A 102 6.28 3.53 3.31
C LYS A 102 7.17 3.03 2.20
N GLY A 103 7.15 3.72 1.08
CA GLY A 103 7.92 3.29 -0.08
C GLY A 103 8.00 4.33 -1.18
N THR A 104 8.63 3.94 -2.28
CA THR A 104 8.79 4.76 -3.47
C THR A 104 8.07 4.14 -4.65
N ALA A 105 7.33 4.97 -5.39
CA ALA A 105 6.53 4.56 -6.52
C ALA A 105 7.26 4.70 -7.85
N SER A 106 6.94 3.81 -8.79
CA SER A 106 7.29 3.94 -10.19
C SER A 106 6.09 3.60 -11.07
N ILE A 107 5.84 4.38 -12.11
CA ILE A 107 4.79 4.12 -13.09
C ILE A 107 5.38 3.22 -14.17
N LEU A 108 4.69 2.11 -14.46
CA LEU A 108 5.11 1.22 -15.54
C LEU A 108 4.58 1.70 -16.89
N GLU A 109 5.43 1.55 -17.90
CA GLU A 109 4.98 1.62 -19.29
C GLU A 109 4.10 0.40 -19.63
N PRO A 110 3.15 0.53 -20.59
CA PRO A 110 2.38 -0.60 -21.07
C PRO A 110 3.29 -1.74 -21.53
N GLY A 111 3.04 -2.96 -21.03
CA GLY A 111 3.86 -4.13 -21.31
C GLY A 111 3.46 -5.32 -20.45
N GLU A 112 4.28 -6.36 -20.45
CA GLU A 112 4.01 -7.62 -19.76
C GLU A 112 3.83 -7.41 -18.23
N GLU A 113 4.73 -6.64 -17.62
CA GLU A 113 4.67 -6.36 -16.17
C GLU A 113 3.44 -5.52 -15.79
N SER A 114 3.12 -4.51 -16.60
CA SER A 114 1.90 -3.70 -16.41
C SER A 114 0.64 -4.56 -16.54
N LEU A 115 0.60 -5.47 -17.50
CA LEU A 115 -0.49 -6.42 -17.68
C LEU A 115 -0.61 -7.39 -16.49
N ARG A 116 0.50 -7.82 -15.92
CA ARG A 116 0.53 -8.66 -14.72
C ARG A 116 -0.11 -7.91 -13.55
N VAL A 117 0.24 -6.65 -13.31
CA VAL A 117 -0.37 -5.82 -12.26
C VAL A 117 -1.90 -5.75 -12.43
N TYR A 118 -2.39 -5.52 -13.66
CA TYR A 118 -3.82 -5.52 -13.93
C TYR A 118 -4.48 -6.86 -13.59
N LYS A 119 -3.92 -7.95 -14.08
CA LYS A 119 -4.48 -9.30 -13.90
C LYS A 119 -4.46 -9.78 -12.45
N GLU A 120 -3.49 -9.36 -11.66
CA GLU A 120 -3.36 -9.70 -10.24
C GLU A 120 -4.19 -8.76 -9.33
N SER A 121 -4.71 -7.65 -9.86
CA SER A 121 -5.59 -6.77 -9.11
C SER A 121 -6.96 -7.43 -8.87
N HIS A 122 -7.71 -6.90 -7.89
CA HIS A 122 -9.03 -7.43 -7.54
C HIS A 122 -9.99 -7.43 -8.74
N PRO A 123 -10.76 -8.52 -8.99
CA PRO A 123 -11.67 -8.61 -10.13
C PRO A 123 -12.65 -7.43 -10.25
N GLY A 124 -13.17 -6.93 -9.14
CA GLY A 124 -14.06 -5.76 -9.13
C GLY A 124 -13.39 -4.47 -9.61
N GLU A 125 -12.07 -4.36 -9.52
CA GLU A 125 -11.32 -3.25 -10.11
C GLU A 125 -11.09 -3.45 -11.61
N GLN A 126 -10.89 -4.69 -12.05
CA GLN A 126 -10.77 -5.04 -13.46
C GLN A 126 -12.08 -4.77 -14.22
N GLU A 127 -13.23 -5.11 -13.62
CA GLU A 127 -14.56 -4.84 -14.20
C GLU A 127 -14.83 -3.35 -14.43
N ARG A 128 -14.18 -2.47 -13.66
CA ARG A 128 -14.30 -1.02 -13.80
C ARG A 128 -13.37 -0.40 -14.86
N ASP A 129 -12.45 -1.18 -15.38
CA ASP A 129 -11.53 -0.78 -16.46
C ASP A 129 -11.27 -1.97 -17.39
N PRO A 130 -12.31 -2.50 -18.06
CA PRO A 130 -12.19 -3.69 -18.90
C PRO A 130 -11.27 -3.49 -20.11
N ASP A 131 -11.10 -2.24 -20.55
CA ASP A 131 -10.23 -1.88 -21.67
C ASP A 131 -8.77 -1.68 -21.26
N MET A 132 -8.46 -1.87 -19.97
CA MET A 132 -7.12 -1.69 -19.41
C MET A 132 -6.49 -0.33 -19.76
N SER A 133 -7.30 0.73 -19.69
CA SER A 133 -6.90 2.10 -20.04
C SER A 133 -5.99 2.74 -18.99
N GLY A 134 -5.98 2.20 -17.78
CA GLY A 134 -5.23 2.69 -16.64
C GLY A 134 -3.72 2.53 -16.75
N ARG A 135 -3.07 2.72 -15.63
CA ARG A 135 -1.62 2.59 -15.47
C ARG A 135 -1.29 1.73 -14.25
N ALA A 136 -0.30 0.87 -14.41
CA ALA A 136 0.28 0.14 -13.29
C ALA A 136 1.31 1.01 -12.55
N VAL A 137 1.23 0.97 -11.23
CA VAL A 137 2.20 1.61 -10.33
C VAL A 137 2.78 0.54 -9.42
N LEU A 138 4.10 0.41 -9.41
CA LEU A 138 4.83 -0.40 -8.45
C LEU A 138 5.33 0.47 -7.30
N ILE A 139 5.28 -0.07 -6.09
CA ILE A 139 5.74 0.61 -4.88
C ILE A 139 6.77 -0.29 -4.21
N LYS A 140 8.05 0.09 -4.31
CA LYS A 140 9.12 -0.53 -3.52
C LYS A 140 8.92 -0.16 -2.06
N VAL A 141 8.62 -1.16 -1.23
CA VAL A 141 8.42 -0.97 0.21
C VAL A 141 9.77 -0.82 0.90
N LEU A 142 9.93 0.25 1.67
CA LEU A 142 11.14 0.56 2.42
C LEU A 142 10.96 0.36 3.92
N ASN A 143 9.72 0.47 4.41
CA ASN A 143 9.41 0.36 5.83
C ASN A 143 7.98 -0.15 6.01
N VAL A 144 7.80 -1.05 6.97
CA VAL A 144 6.48 -1.52 7.41
C VAL A 144 6.37 -1.31 8.91
N SER A 145 5.32 -0.64 9.33
CA SER A 145 4.97 -0.47 10.73
C SER A 145 3.63 -1.12 11.03
N SER A 146 3.49 -1.64 12.24
CA SER A 146 2.23 -2.15 12.79
C SER A 146 1.98 -1.51 14.15
N TYR A 147 0.79 -0.93 14.33
CA TYR A 147 0.43 -0.20 15.56
C TYR A 147 1.50 0.81 16.02
N GLY A 148 2.09 1.56 15.08
CA GLY A 148 3.09 2.58 15.36
C GLY A 148 4.51 2.06 15.59
N LYS A 149 4.74 0.74 15.54
CA LYS A 149 6.07 0.13 15.65
C LYS A 149 6.58 -0.32 14.29
N VAL A 150 7.81 0.03 13.96
CA VAL A 150 8.50 -0.52 12.79
C VAL A 150 8.73 -2.01 13.02
N ILE A 151 8.30 -2.83 12.07
CA ILE A 151 8.47 -4.30 12.08
C ILE A 151 9.37 -4.79 10.96
N MET A 152 9.46 -4.05 9.86
CA MET A 152 10.36 -4.32 8.74
C MET A 152 10.94 -3.01 8.22
N GLU A 153 12.21 -3.03 7.84
CA GLU A 153 12.90 -1.87 7.27
C GLU A 153 13.98 -2.35 6.31
N GLU A 154 14.07 -1.68 5.15
CA GLU A 154 15.13 -1.92 4.17
C GLU A 154 16.38 -1.15 4.59
N ASP A 155 17.56 -1.76 4.43
CA ASP A 155 18.88 -1.18 4.76
C ASP A 155 19.25 0.03 3.87
#